data_ca51336ab77ba770436778fa2199ac0a
#
_entry.id   ca51336ab77ba770436778fa2199ac0a
#
_cell.length_a   1.000
_cell.length_b   1.000
_cell.length_c   1.000
_cell.angle_alpha   90.00
_cell.angle_beta   90.00
_cell.angle_gamma   90.00
#
_symmetry.space_group_name_H-M   'P 1'
#
loop_
_entity.id
_entity.type
_entity.pdbx_description
1 polymer ?
#
loop_
_entity_poly.entity_id
_entity_poly.type
_entity_poly.pdbx_seq_one_letter_code
_entity_poly.pdbx_strand_id
1 'polypeptide(L)'
;MKQIFALCLVLCSLTAQGQDDVLSAARQTNDYFMKKYSDPTQPTNVKKIRPSSLWTRAVYYEGLMALYGIDPQQRYLDYTARWSDFHKWTPRNGTKTTDADDQCCEQTYIEYNLLTGKGSLDATKENLQKQMATDRIDYWTWIDAIQMAMPVYVKMYAITKDKSYLDYAMKSYRWTRNECGGGCFNKKEGLWWRDKDYVPPYKEKDGKNCYWSRGNGWVYAALVRSMNELPVKSKEYKELKKDFLLMSEALILCQHDDGFWHASLVSDADYPGPEMTGTALFLYGMAWGIRQGLLDEMYRPACDKAWQALRSCLHKDGFLGWNQGTGKDPSAGQPVTFTSVPDFEDYGTGCYLLGLSEYYKLLKK
;
A
#
# COMPACT_ATOMS: atom_id res chain seq x y z
N MET A 1 5.34 -22.09 39.90
CA MET A 1 6.47 -21.45 39.20
C MET A 1 6.96 -22.25 37.98
N LYS A 2 7.28 -23.54 38.04
CA LYS A 2 7.76 -24.32 36.86
C LYS A 2 6.77 -24.37 35.67
N GLN A 3 5.47 -24.46 35.90
CA GLN A 3 4.45 -24.52 34.83
C GLN A 3 4.26 -23.17 34.13
N ILE A 4 4.37 -22.04 34.83
CA ILE A 4 4.31 -20.69 34.26
C ILE A 4 5.54 -20.43 33.40
N PHE A 5 6.72 -20.87 33.82
CA PHE A 5 7.97 -20.75 33.04
C PHE A 5 7.94 -21.59 31.75
N ALA A 6 7.37 -22.79 31.78
CA ALA A 6 7.22 -23.63 30.59
C ALA A 6 6.22 -23.05 29.59
N LEU A 7 5.11 -22.46 30.04
CA LEU A 7 4.12 -21.82 29.19
C LEU A 7 4.69 -20.56 28.51
N CYS A 8 5.45 -19.74 29.25
CA CYS A 8 6.15 -18.57 28.66
C CYS A 8 7.21 -18.98 27.63
N LEU A 9 7.96 -20.04 27.85
CA LEU A 9 8.96 -20.55 26.89
C LEU A 9 8.31 -21.10 25.61
N VAL A 10 7.18 -21.79 25.72
CA VAL A 10 6.43 -22.29 24.54
C VAL A 10 5.82 -21.15 23.74
N LEU A 11 5.22 -20.15 24.41
CA LEU A 11 4.68 -18.97 23.74
C LEU A 11 5.80 -18.16 23.05
N CYS A 12 6.95 -17.95 23.67
CA CYS A 12 8.09 -17.27 23.06
C CYS A 12 8.66 -18.04 21.85
N SER A 13 8.67 -19.38 21.88
CA SER A 13 9.14 -20.18 20.75
C SER A 13 8.17 -20.16 19.57
N LEU A 14 6.86 -20.17 19.81
CA LEU A 14 5.84 -20.09 18.76
C LEU A 14 5.80 -18.72 18.08
N THR A 15 5.99 -17.64 18.83
CA THR A 15 6.08 -16.28 18.24
C THR A 15 7.36 -16.08 17.44
N ALA A 16 8.50 -16.58 17.91
CA ALA A 16 9.77 -16.53 17.18
C ALA A 16 9.69 -17.30 15.86
N GLN A 17 9.12 -18.50 15.86
CA GLN A 17 8.93 -19.28 14.63
C GLN A 17 7.96 -18.58 13.65
N GLY A 18 6.89 -17.97 14.16
CA GLY A 18 5.97 -17.18 13.31
C GLY A 18 6.65 -15.99 12.65
N GLN A 19 7.58 -15.32 13.35
CA GLN A 19 8.38 -14.21 12.78
C GLN A 19 9.34 -14.71 11.69
N ASP A 20 10.03 -15.82 11.91
CA ASP A 20 10.96 -16.40 10.94
C ASP A 20 10.23 -16.82 9.66
N ASP A 21 9.02 -17.38 9.78
CA ASP A 21 8.18 -17.75 8.64
C ASP A 21 7.79 -16.52 7.82
N VAL A 22 7.37 -15.42 8.46
CA VAL A 22 7.00 -14.17 7.79
C VAL A 22 8.21 -13.55 7.08
N LEU A 23 9.35 -13.49 7.77
CA LEU A 23 10.57 -12.91 7.19
C LEU A 23 11.09 -13.78 6.04
N SER A 24 11.02 -15.11 6.17
CA SER A 24 11.41 -16.05 5.12
C SER A 24 10.56 -15.85 3.85
N ALA A 25 9.24 -15.72 3.99
CA ALA A 25 8.34 -15.47 2.86
C ALA A 25 8.63 -14.12 2.20
N ALA A 26 8.88 -13.06 2.97
CA ALA A 26 9.23 -11.75 2.45
C ALA A 26 10.56 -11.78 1.68
N ARG A 27 11.59 -12.45 2.21
CA ARG A 27 12.88 -12.63 1.51
C ARG A 27 12.71 -13.43 0.23
N GLN A 28 11.96 -14.52 0.27
CA GLN A 28 11.78 -15.41 -0.87
C GLN A 28 11.15 -14.67 -2.06
N THR A 29 10.07 -13.93 -1.86
CA THR A 29 9.45 -13.18 -2.95
C THR A 29 10.31 -12.01 -3.43
N ASN A 30 11.02 -11.33 -2.51
CA ASN A 30 11.94 -10.27 -2.89
C ASN A 30 13.14 -10.80 -3.69
N ASP A 31 13.69 -11.93 -3.31
CA ASP A 31 14.81 -12.56 -4.02
C ASP A 31 14.39 -13.04 -5.42
N TYR A 32 13.19 -13.58 -5.56
CA TYR A 32 12.59 -13.87 -6.86
C TYR A 32 12.52 -12.62 -7.73
N PHE A 33 12.00 -11.51 -7.19
CA PHE A 33 11.85 -10.25 -7.92
C PHE A 33 13.21 -9.68 -8.33
N MET A 34 14.16 -9.55 -7.40
CA MET A 34 15.51 -9.03 -7.68
C MET A 34 16.30 -9.92 -8.65
N LYS A 35 16.08 -11.23 -8.63
CA LYS A 35 16.68 -12.15 -9.61
C LYS A 35 16.08 -11.95 -11.00
N LYS A 36 14.78 -11.81 -11.10
CA LYS A 36 14.06 -11.61 -12.38
C LYS A 36 14.39 -10.26 -13.00
N TYR A 37 14.46 -9.22 -12.20
CA TYR A 37 14.84 -7.87 -12.60
C TYR A 37 16.21 -7.50 -12.04
N SER A 38 17.24 -8.30 -12.37
CA SER A 38 18.61 -8.12 -11.85
C SER A 38 19.22 -6.75 -12.18
N ASP A 39 18.76 -6.12 -13.24
CA ASP A 39 18.99 -4.71 -13.52
C ASP A 39 17.71 -3.91 -13.19
N PRO A 40 17.70 -3.13 -12.07
CA PRO A 40 16.52 -2.38 -11.65
C PRO A 40 16.11 -1.27 -12.63
N THR A 41 16.98 -0.89 -13.54
CA THR A 41 16.73 0.18 -14.52
C THR A 41 15.93 -0.31 -15.73
N GLN A 42 15.90 -1.63 -15.96
CA GLN A 42 15.19 -2.21 -17.09
C GLN A 42 13.67 -2.05 -16.96
N PRO A 43 12.99 -1.78 -18.09
CA PRO A 43 11.54 -1.72 -18.10
C PRO A 43 10.92 -3.06 -17.73
N THR A 44 9.73 -3.02 -17.13
CA THR A 44 8.90 -4.21 -16.96
C THR A 44 8.33 -4.64 -18.32
N ASN A 45 8.48 -5.92 -18.65
CA ASN A 45 8.01 -6.47 -19.92
C ASN A 45 7.32 -7.82 -19.69
N VAL A 46 6.04 -7.80 -19.36
CA VAL A 46 5.22 -9.02 -19.28
C VAL A 46 4.25 -9.08 -20.47
N LYS A 47 3.34 -8.12 -20.58
CA LYS A 47 2.40 -7.98 -21.72
C LYS A 47 2.61 -6.69 -22.50
N LYS A 48 3.18 -5.68 -21.82
CA LYS A 48 3.54 -4.38 -22.40
C LYS A 48 4.87 -3.93 -21.83
N ILE A 49 5.67 -3.26 -22.65
CA ILE A 49 6.89 -2.62 -22.16
C ILE A 49 6.48 -1.34 -21.43
N ARG A 50 6.90 -1.21 -20.18
CA ARG A 50 6.69 0.00 -19.37
C ARG A 50 7.98 0.41 -18.67
N PRO A 51 8.25 1.71 -18.58
CA PRO A 51 9.46 2.20 -17.92
C PRO A 51 9.45 1.81 -16.44
N SER A 52 10.64 1.56 -15.91
CA SER A 52 10.80 1.21 -14.48
C SER A 52 10.48 2.35 -13.51
N SER A 53 10.17 3.56 -14.00
CA SER A 53 9.68 4.69 -13.21
C SER A 53 8.16 4.69 -13.00
N LEU A 54 7.42 3.73 -13.58
CA LEU A 54 5.97 3.66 -13.40
C LEU A 54 5.59 3.38 -11.94
N TRP A 55 4.42 3.84 -11.51
CA TRP A 55 3.89 3.62 -10.16
C TRP A 55 3.95 2.16 -9.70
N THR A 56 3.75 1.19 -10.60
CA THR A 56 3.82 -0.24 -10.28
C THR A 56 5.18 -0.61 -9.70
N ARG A 57 6.27 -0.14 -10.34
CA ARG A 57 7.63 -0.37 -9.86
C ARG A 57 7.94 0.48 -8.62
N ALA A 58 7.40 1.69 -8.52
CA ALA A 58 7.58 2.54 -7.35
C ALA A 58 7.00 1.89 -6.09
N VAL A 59 5.82 1.27 -6.17
CA VAL A 59 5.22 0.52 -5.06
C VAL A 59 6.08 -0.69 -4.64
N TYR A 60 6.75 -1.36 -5.59
CA TYR A 60 7.73 -2.39 -5.21
C TYR A 60 8.82 -1.81 -4.28
N TYR A 61 9.37 -0.63 -4.60
CA TYR A 61 10.40 -0.01 -3.77
C TYR A 61 9.85 0.46 -2.42
N GLU A 62 8.60 0.89 -2.32
CA GLU A 62 7.96 1.13 -1.02
C GLU A 62 7.98 -0.13 -0.14
N GLY A 63 7.65 -1.28 -0.74
CA GLY A 63 7.74 -2.59 -0.07
C GLY A 63 9.17 -2.99 0.27
N LEU A 64 10.13 -2.73 -0.62
CA LEU A 64 11.55 -3.03 -0.38
C LEU A 64 12.13 -2.20 0.78
N MET A 65 11.77 -0.92 0.87
CA MET A 65 12.16 -0.06 1.99
C MET A 65 11.52 -0.53 3.31
N ALA A 66 10.27 -1.00 3.27
CA ALA A 66 9.62 -1.60 4.44
C ALA A 66 10.31 -2.92 4.87
N LEU A 67 10.70 -3.76 3.92
CA LEU A 67 11.50 -4.96 4.17
C LEU A 67 12.86 -4.59 4.78
N TYR A 68 13.57 -3.59 4.24
CA TYR A 68 14.82 -3.11 4.82
C TYR A 68 14.67 -2.73 6.30
N GLY A 69 13.53 -2.15 6.67
CA GLY A 69 13.24 -1.78 8.07
C GLY A 69 13.14 -2.95 9.05
N ILE A 70 12.95 -4.18 8.58
CA ILE A 70 12.90 -5.41 9.40
C ILE A 70 14.05 -6.38 9.12
N ASP A 71 14.72 -6.23 7.99
CA ASP A 71 15.83 -7.05 7.48
C ASP A 71 16.85 -6.13 6.78
N PRO A 72 17.71 -5.43 7.53
CA PRO A 72 18.60 -4.41 6.98
C PRO A 72 19.75 -5.02 6.19
N GLN A 73 19.52 -5.31 4.90
CA GLN A 73 20.54 -5.79 3.97
C GLN A 73 20.98 -4.68 3.01
N GLN A 74 22.29 -4.43 2.91
CA GLN A 74 22.86 -3.39 2.06
C GLN A 74 22.42 -3.50 0.60
N ARG A 75 22.26 -4.72 0.09
CA ARG A 75 21.82 -4.96 -1.30
C ARG A 75 20.46 -4.34 -1.63
N TYR A 76 19.57 -4.14 -0.66
CA TYR A 76 18.27 -3.49 -0.88
C TYR A 76 18.45 -1.99 -1.12
N LEU A 77 19.33 -1.37 -0.35
CA LEU A 77 19.68 0.04 -0.54
C LEU A 77 20.41 0.26 -1.86
N ASP A 78 21.36 -0.61 -2.20
CA ASP A 78 22.15 -0.50 -3.46
C ASP A 78 21.22 -0.66 -4.68
N TYR A 79 20.26 -1.58 -4.59
CA TYR A 79 19.28 -1.80 -5.65
C TYR A 79 18.33 -0.59 -5.81
N THR A 80 17.88 -0.02 -4.71
CA THR A 80 17.07 1.20 -4.68
C THR A 80 17.84 2.41 -5.21
N ALA A 81 19.10 2.60 -4.78
CA ALA A 81 19.93 3.68 -5.24
C ALA A 81 20.16 3.63 -6.75
N ARG A 82 20.53 2.44 -7.28
CA ARG A 82 20.77 2.27 -8.72
C ARG A 82 19.52 2.60 -9.56
N TRP A 83 18.34 2.21 -9.12
CA TRP A 83 17.08 2.59 -9.76
C TRP A 83 16.83 4.09 -9.70
N SER A 84 16.99 4.69 -8.53
CA SER A 84 16.73 6.12 -8.29
C SER A 84 17.71 7.01 -9.06
N ASP A 85 19.01 6.65 -9.08
CA ASP A 85 20.08 7.35 -9.84
C ASP A 85 19.79 7.32 -11.34
N PHE A 86 19.37 6.17 -11.88
CA PHE A 86 19.00 6.04 -13.29
C PHE A 86 17.85 6.99 -13.66
N HIS A 87 16.86 7.14 -12.79
CA HIS A 87 15.75 8.08 -12.95
C HIS A 87 16.07 9.48 -12.46
N LYS A 88 17.33 9.76 -12.07
CA LYS A 88 17.83 11.07 -11.64
C LYS A 88 17.01 11.65 -10.47
N TRP A 89 16.44 10.80 -9.61
CA TRP A 89 15.61 11.20 -8.47
C TRP A 89 14.46 12.12 -8.89
N THR A 90 13.93 11.93 -10.08
CA THR A 90 12.91 12.78 -10.70
C THR A 90 11.61 12.00 -10.86
N PRO A 91 10.43 12.61 -10.61
CA PRO A 91 9.16 11.94 -10.87
C PRO A 91 9.04 11.58 -12.35
N ARG A 92 8.30 10.52 -12.63
CA ARG A 92 8.01 10.14 -14.02
C ARG A 92 7.41 11.32 -14.76
N ASN A 93 7.77 11.50 -16.01
CA ASN A 93 7.38 12.63 -16.86
C ASN A 93 7.89 14.03 -16.40
N GLY A 94 8.81 14.06 -15.41
CA GLY A 94 9.53 15.26 -14.98
C GLY A 94 8.76 16.14 -14.00
N THR A 95 9.37 17.24 -13.59
CA THR A 95 8.88 18.11 -12.50
C THR A 95 7.62 18.94 -12.82
N LYS A 96 7.06 18.81 -14.03
CA LYS A 96 5.81 19.47 -14.43
C LYS A 96 4.58 18.56 -14.34
N THR A 97 4.78 17.28 -14.05
CA THR A 97 3.66 16.35 -13.92
C THR A 97 2.74 16.75 -12.77
N THR A 98 1.45 16.54 -12.97
CA THR A 98 0.41 16.65 -11.94
C THR A 98 -0.29 15.32 -11.71
N ASP A 99 0.19 14.26 -12.36
CA ASP A 99 -0.34 12.92 -12.27
C ASP A 99 0.22 12.23 -11.02
N ALA A 100 -0.65 11.77 -10.15
CA ALA A 100 -0.29 11.10 -8.91
C ALA A 100 0.52 9.81 -9.15
N ASP A 101 0.22 9.06 -10.22
CA ASP A 101 0.97 7.86 -10.59
C ASP A 101 2.44 8.18 -10.91
N ASP A 102 2.70 9.33 -11.52
CA ASP A 102 4.06 9.79 -11.82
C ASP A 102 4.82 10.21 -10.54
N GLN A 103 4.10 10.69 -9.52
CA GLN A 103 4.67 11.12 -8.23
C GLN A 103 4.97 9.96 -7.28
N CYS A 104 4.42 8.78 -7.51
CA CYS A 104 4.55 7.64 -6.59
C CYS A 104 6.00 7.31 -6.24
N CYS A 105 6.93 7.37 -7.19
CA CYS A 105 8.35 7.09 -6.97
C CYS A 105 9.01 8.05 -5.96
N GLU A 106 8.48 9.26 -5.80
CA GLU A 106 9.02 10.26 -4.88
C GLU A 106 8.92 9.82 -3.41
N GLN A 107 7.97 8.94 -3.06
CA GLN A 107 7.89 8.35 -1.72
C GLN A 107 9.20 7.61 -1.37
N THR A 108 9.66 6.76 -2.29
CA THR A 108 10.92 6.01 -2.12
C THR A 108 12.13 6.94 -2.09
N TYR A 109 12.16 7.99 -2.93
CA TYR A 109 13.27 8.96 -2.94
C TYR A 109 13.40 9.66 -1.59
N ILE A 110 12.27 10.07 -1.01
CA ILE A 110 12.26 10.69 0.32
C ILE A 110 12.71 9.71 1.40
N GLU A 111 12.16 8.50 1.41
CA GLU A 111 12.51 7.47 2.40
C GLU A 111 13.99 7.10 2.33
N TYR A 112 14.54 6.93 1.13
CA TYR A 112 15.95 6.65 0.94
C TYR A 112 16.84 7.80 1.42
N ASN A 113 16.47 9.04 1.09
CA ASN A 113 17.21 10.23 1.53
C ASN A 113 17.21 10.35 3.07
N LEU A 114 16.04 10.20 3.71
CA LEU A 114 15.93 10.23 5.18
C LEU A 114 16.78 9.15 5.85
N LEU A 115 16.82 7.97 5.28
CA LEU A 115 17.54 6.83 5.85
C LEU A 115 19.05 6.93 5.68
N THR A 116 19.52 7.42 4.53
CA THR A 116 20.93 7.34 4.14
C THR A 116 21.64 8.68 4.09
N GLY A 117 20.90 9.79 4.08
CA GLY A 117 21.43 11.13 3.79
C GLY A 117 21.88 11.32 2.33
N LYS A 118 21.57 10.39 1.43
CA LYS A 118 21.97 10.40 0.02
C LYS A 118 20.76 10.55 -0.90
N GLY A 119 21.02 10.80 -2.19
CA GLY A 119 19.99 11.11 -3.18
C GLY A 119 19.53 12.56 -3.13
N SER A 120 18.86 13.04 -4.18
CA SER A 120 18.36 14.42 -4.25
C SER A 120 16.86 14.45 -4.08
N LEU A 121 16.36 15.47 -3.37
CA LEU A 121 14.94 15.82 -3.26
C LEU A 121 14.58 17.10 -4.04
N ASP A 122 15.51 17.66 -4.82
CA ASP A 122 15.28 18.93 -5.53
C ASP A 122 14.16 18.80 -6.56
N ALA A 123 14.16 17.72 -7.34
CA ALA A 123 13.12 17.49 -8.34
C ALA A 123 11.74 17.25 -7.69
N THR A 124 11.69 16.50 -6.58
CA THR A 124 10.47 16.33 -5.79
C THR A 124 9.95 17.67 -5.27
N LYS A 125 10.82 18.46 -4.66
CA LYS A 125 10.45 19.79 -4.16
C LYS A 125 9.92 20.68 -5.29
N GLU A 126 10.61 20.72 -6.41
CA GLU A 126 10.21 21.49 -7.60
C GLU A 126 8.86 21.04 -8.14
N ASN A 127 8.64 19.72 -8.27
CA ASN A 127 7.38 19.16 -8.77
C ASN A 127 6.20 19.58 -7.88
N LEU A 128 6.30 19.32 -6.58
CA LEU A 128 5.22 19.62 -5.65
C LEU A 128 4.93 21.13 -5.56
N GLN A 129 5.98 21.98 -5.57
CA GLN A 129 5.81 23.44 -5.58
C GLN A 129 5.09 23.94 -6.85
N LYS A 130 5.44 23.39 -8.02
CA LYS A 130 4.76 23.71 -9.28
C LYS A 130 3.28 23.31 -9.24
N GLN A 131 2.97 22.12 -8.73
CA GLN A 131 1.58 21.68 -8.62
C GLN A 131 0.78 22.55 -7.63
N MET A 132 1.36 22.84 -6.46
CA MET A 132 0.71 23.73 -5.48
C MET A 132 0.46 25.13 -6.03
N ALA A 133 1.35 25.66 -6.90
CA ALA A 133 1.21 26.96 -7.53
C ALA A 133 0.09 27.05 -8.57
N THR A 134 -0.53 25.93 -8.97
CA THR A 134 -1.69 25.93 -9.86
C THR A 134 -2.99 26.33 -9.18
N ASP A 135 -3.02 26.39 -7.84
CA ASP A 135 -4.21 26.58 -6.99
C ASP A 135 -5.32 25.52 -7.19
N ARG A 136 -5.07 24.50 -8.00
CA ARG A 136 -6.00 23.39 -8.23
C ARG A 136 -5.76 22.26 -7.23
N ILE A 137 -6.85 21.69 -6.73
CA ILE A 137 -6.86 20.59 -5.76
C ILE A 137 -7.53 19.32 -6.31
N ASP A 138 -8.04 19.38 -7.54
CA ASP A 138 -8.90 18.38 -8.18
C ASP A 138 -8.13 17.43 -9.12
N TYR A 139 -6.82 17.25 -8.90
CA TYR A 139 -6.01 16.31 -9.67
C TYR A 139 -6.24 14.86 -9.29
N TRP A 140 -6.61 14.57 -8.05
CA TRP A 140 -6.81 13.20 -7.55
C TRP A 140 -8.23 12.73 -7.81
N THR A 141 -8.56 12.48 -9.09
CA THR A 141 -9.91 12.11 -9.54
C THR A 141 -10.27 10.64 -9.30
N TRP A 142 -9.37 9.89 -8.67
CA TRP A 142 -9.52 8.48 -8.31
C TRP A 142 -8.80 8.20 -7.00
N ILE A 143 -9.29 7.22 -6.23
CA ILE A 143 -8.81 6.98 -4.87
C ILE A 143 -7.37 6.44 -4.80
N ASP A 144 -6.89 5.76 -5.84
CA ASP A 144 -5.49 5.28 -5.90
C ASP A 144 -4.52 6.46 -5.83
N ALA A 145 -4.89 7.62 -6.40
CA ALA A 145 -4.08 8.85 -6.34
C ALA A 145 -3.76 9.28 -4.90
N ILE A 146 -4.63 8.97 -3.93
CA ILE A 146 -4.38 9.25 -2.52
C ILE A 146 -3.12 8.51 -2.06
N GLN A 147 -2.94 7.22 -2.41
CA GLN A 147 -1.71 6.48 -2.07
C GLN A 147 -0.50 6.96 -2.87
N MET A 148 -0.70 7.27 -4.14
CA MET A 148 0.40 7.62 -5.01
C MET A 148 1.03 8.97 -4.64
N ALA A 149 0.22 9.96 -4.23
CA ALA A 149 0.69 11.33 -4.03
C ALA A 149 0.61 11.85 -2.59
N MET A 150 -0.47 11.58 -1.82
CA MET A 150 -0.64 12.21 -0.49
C MET A 150 0.56 11.98 0.45
N PRO A 151 1.12 10.76 0.58
CA PRO A 151 2.28 10.54 1.45
C PRO A 151 3.52 11.34 1.02
N VAL A 152 3.68 11.66 -0.28
CA VAL A 152 4.81 12.49 -0.76
C VAL A 152 4.74 13.88 -0.13
N TYR A 153 3.58 14.54 -0.23
CA TYR A 153 3.37 15.87 0.36
C TYR A 153 3.52 15.85 1.88
N VAL A 154 2.94 14.84 2.55
CA VAL A 154 2.99 14.75 4.02
C VAL A 154 4.42 14.51 4.51
N LYS A 155 5.21 13.67 3.82
CA LYS A 155 6.64 13.48 4.11
C LYS A 155 7.45 14.76 3.88
N MET A 156 7.19 15.49 2.80
CA MET A 156 7.85 16.78 2.56
C MET A 156 7.52 17.80 3.65
N TYR A 157 6.27 17.86 4.13
CA TYR A 157 5.94 18.64 5.33
C TYR A 157 6.74 18.18 6.56
N ALA A 158 6.84 16.88 6.79
CA ALA A 158 7.58 16.35 7.94
C ALA A 158 9.06 16.75 7.93
N ILE A 159 9.68 16.84 6.74
CA ILE A 159 11.09 17.24 6.58
C ILE A 159 11.24 18.76 6.67
N THR A 160 10.47 19.51 5.86
CA THR A 160 10.67 20.94 5.66
C THR A 160 10.00 21.81 6.74
N LYS A 161 9.00 21.28 7.42
CA LYS A 161 8.06 22.00 8.30
C LYS A 161 7.24 23.07 7.58
N ASP A 162 7.31 23.13 6.25
CA ASP A 162 6.48 24.00 5.44
C ASP A 162 5.06 23.44 5.35
N LYS A 163 4.14 24.15 6.02
CA LYS A 163 2.75 23.74 6.16
C LYS A 163 1.99 23.73 4.82
N SER A 164 2.47 24.42 3.79
CA SER A 164 1.83 24.46 2.48
C SER A 164 1.68 23.07 1.86
N TYR A 165 2.67 22.20 2.03
CA TYR A 165 2.60 20.80 1.59
C TYR A 165 1.44 20.03 2.26
N LEU A 166 1.35 20.14 3.59
CA LEU A 166 0.29 19.45 4.33
C LEU A 166 -1.10 20.01 4.00
N ASP A 167 -1.23 21.34 3.92
CA ASP A 167 -2.50 21.99 3.59
C ASP A 167 -2.98 21.61 2.19
N TYR A 168 -2.06 21.51 1.21
CA TYR A 168 -2.37 21.02 -0.14
C TYR A 168 -2.84 19.58 -0.13
N ALA A 169 -2.07 18.68 0.49
CA ALA A 169 -2.42 17.26 0.60
C ALA A 169 -3.82 17.06 1.20
N MET A 170 -4.11 17.77 2.29
CA MET A 170 -5.40 17.64 2.98
C MET A 170 -6.56 18.25 2.19
N LYS A 171 -6.33 19.31 1.42
CA LYS A 171 -7.34 19.87 0.51
C LYS A 171 -7.68 18.89 -0.61
N SER A 172 -6.66 18.33 -1.29
CA SER A 172 -6.86 17.35 -2.37
C SER A 172 -7.50 16.05 -1.84
N TYR A 173 -7.07 15.56 -0.68
CA TYR A 173 -7.69 14.40 -0.01
C TYR A 173 -9.20 14.64 0.26
N ARG A 174 -9.54 15.80 0.84
CA ARG A 174 -10.94 16.14 1.14
C ARG A 174 -11.77 16.30 -0.12
N TRP A 175 -11.19 16.83 -1.19
CA TRP A 175 -11.86 16.95 -2.47
C TRP A 175 -12.19 15.56 -3.05
N THR A 176 -11.23 14.63 -3.13
CA THR A 176 -11.49 13.26 -3.57
C THR A 176 -12.55 12.59 -2.70
N ARG A 177 -12.42 12.76 -1.39
CA ARG A 177 -13.30 12.16 -0.39
C ARG A 177 -14.75 12.63 -0.49
N ASN A 178 -14.97 13.93 -0.70
CA ASN A 178 -16.30 14.54 -0.49
C ASN A 178 -16.93 15.12 -1.76
N GLU A 179 -16.15 15.40 -2.83
CA GLU A 179 -16.60 16.18 -3.98
C GLU A 179 -16.42 15.42 -5.30
N CYS A 180 -15.34 14.69 -5.50
CA CYS A 180 -15.08 13.95 -6.73
C CYS A 180 -16.25 13.02 -7.07
N GLY A 181 -16.96 13.31 -8.18
CA GLY A 181 -18.13 12.53 -8.59
C GLY A 181 -19.30 12.50 -7.61
N GLY A 182 -19.38 13.46 -6.69
CA GLY A 182 -20.33 13.48 -5.57
C GLY A 182 -19.75 12.94 -4.27
N GLY A 183 -18.45 12.63 -4.26
CA GLY A 183 -17.68 12.11 -3.13
C GLY A 183 -17.41 10.61 -3.23
N CYS A 184 -16.13 10.24 -3.21
CA CYS A 184 -15.75 8.83 -3.32
C CYS A 184 -15.86 8.04 -2.00
N PHE A 185 -16.07 8.69 -0.85
CA PHE A 185 -16.17 7.99 0.43
C PHE A 185 -17.61 7.80 0.90
N ASN A 186 -18.05 6.57 1.02
CA ASN A 186 -19.31 6.24 1.65
C ASN A 186 -19.16 6.14 3.17
N LYS A 187 -19.46 7.21 3.88
CA LYS A 187 -19.36 7.27 5.35
C LYS A 187 -20.24 6.26 6.09
N LYS A 188 -21.36 5.83 5.47
CA LYS A 188 -22.29 4.87 6.07
C LYS A 188 -21.72 3.46 6.07
N GLU A 189 -21.01 3.10 5.00
CA GLU A 189 -20.44 1.77 4.81
C GLU A 189 -18.95 1.72 5.13
N GLY A 190 -18.27 2.88 5.35
CA GLY A 190 -16.85 2.96 5.69
C GLY A 190 -15.91 2.59 4.54
N LEU A 191 -16.41 2.56 3.29
CA LEU A 191 -15.66 2.11 2.11
C LEU A 191 -15.70 3.18 1.01
N TRP A 192 -14.79 3.01 0.01
CA TRP A 192 -14.58 3.97 -1.05
C TRP A 192 -14.97 3.41 -2.41
N TRP A 193 -15.74 4.17 -3.18
CA TRP A 193 -15.85 3.99 -4.62
C TRP A 193 -14.57 4.46 -5.29
N ARG A 194 -14.15 3.76 -6.33
CA ARG A 194 -12.84 4.03 -6.98
C ARG A 194 -12.75 5.44 -7.57
N ASP A 195 -13.78 5.87 -8.26
CA ASP A 195 -13.90 7.20 -8.89
C ASP A 195 -15.38 7.51 -9.20
N LYS A 196 -15.61 8.62 -9.91
CA LYS A 196 -16.96 9.07 -10.30
C LYS A 196 -17.79 8.04 -11.08
N ASP A 197 -17.15 7.10 -11.77
CA ASP A 197 -17.84 6.11 -12.61
C ASP A 197 -18.44 4.97 -11.76
N TYR A 198 -17.99 4.82 -10.51
CA TYR A 198 -18.44 3.76 -9.57
C TYR A 198 -19.33 4.26 -8.44
N VAL A 199 -19.47 5.59 -8.27
CA VAL A 199 -20.47 6.11 -7.32
C VAL A 199 -21.88 5.80 -7.81
N PRO A 200 -22.92 5.74 -6.92
CA PRO A 200 -24.28 5.51 -7.37
C PRO A 200 -24.68 6.47 -8.51
N PRO A 201 -25.41 5.96 -9.54
CA PRO A 201 -26.22 4.74 -9.52
C PRO A 201 -25.48 3.43 -9.90
N TYR A 202 -24.16 3.42 -10.10
CA TYR A 202 -23.45 2.19 -10.45
C TYR A 202 -23.63 1.12 -9.37
N LYS A 203 -23.89 -0.13 -9.79
CA LYS A 203 -24.06 -1.32 -8.94
C LYS A 203 -23.46 -2.54 -9.62
N GLU A 204 -23.03 -3.50 -8.81
CA GLU A 204 -22.73 -4.84 -9.28
C GLU A 204 -24.01 -5.63 -9.58
N LYS A 205 -23.92 -6.80 -10.22
CA LYS A 205 -25.12 -7.57 -10.66
C LYS A 205 -26.08 -7.97 -9.55
N ASP A 206 -25.57 -8.13 -8.33
CA ASP A 206 -26.39 -8.41 -7.16
C ASP A 206 -27.00 -7.15 -6.51
N GLY A 207 -26.85 -5.99 -7.13
CA GLY A 207 -27.39 -4.72 -6.66
C GLY A 207 -26.58 -4.04 -5.56
N LYS A 208 -25.43 -4.60 -5.15
CA LYS A 208 -24.55 -4.00 -4.16
C LYS A 208 -23.67 -2.90 -4.78
N ASN A 209 -23.09 -2.06 -3.91
CA ASN A 209 -22.09 -1.09 -4.33
C ASN A 209 -20.80 -1.80 -4.79
N CYS A 210 -20.10 -1.23 -5.76
CA CYS A 210 -18.79 -1.73 -6.18
C CYS A 210 -17.69 -1.08 -5.34
N TYR A 211 -17.12 -1.83 -4.41
CA TYR A 211 -15.97 -1.41 -3.61
C TYR A 211 -14.76 -2.28 -3.95
N TRP A 212 -13.93 -1.80 -4.84
CA TRP A 212 -12.75 -2.52 -5.28
C TRP A 212 -11.74 -2.68 -4.14
N SER A 213 -11.34 -3.92 -3.87
CA SER A 213 -10.47 -4.30 -2.76
C SER A 213 -9.13 -3.55 -2.81
N ARG A 214 -8.37 -3.67 -3.90
CA ARG A 214 -7.07 -2.97 -4.03
C ARG A 214 -7.22 -1.45 -3.96
N GLY A 215 -8.26 -0.87 -4.55
CA GLY A 215 -8.51 0.57 -4.45
C GLY A 215 -8.70 1.05 -3.02
N ASN A 216 -9.51 0.33 -2.24
CA ASN A 216 -9.66 0.59 -0.80
C ASN A 216 -8.36 0.31 -0.03
N GLY A 217 -7.60 -0.71 -0.42
CA GLY A 217 -6.28 -1.00 0.14
C GLY A 217 -5.30 0.15 -0.04
N TRP A 218 -5.30 0.81 -1.19
CA TRP A 218 -4.48 2.00 -1.43
C TRP A 218 -4.81 3.12 -0.46
N VAL A 219 -6.09 3.47 -0.30
CA VAL A 219 -6.48 4.51 0.65
C VAL A 219 -6.07 4.14 2.06
N TYR A 220 -6.31 2.90 2.47
CA TYR A 220 -5.98 2.43 3.82
C TYR A 220 -4.47 2.53 4.11
N ALA A 221 -3.63 2.13 3.15
CA ALA A 221 -2.18 2.29 3.25
C ALA A 221 -1.75 3.76 3.27
N ALA A 222 -2.36 4.61 2.45
CA ALA A 222 -2.05 6.05 2.42
C ALA A 222 -2.34 6.74 3.76
N LEU A 223 -3.46 6.36 4.42
CA LEU A 223 -3.78 6.86 5.76
C LEU A 223 -2.70 6.49 6.77
N VAL A 224 -2.23 5.24 6.76
CA VAL A 224 -1.12 4.77 7.62
C VAL A 224 0.15 5.54 7.34
N ARG A 225 0.57 5.61 6.07
CA ARG A 225 1.82 6.26 5.66
C ARG A 225 1.82 7.75 6.00
N SER A 226 0.67 8.41 5.85
CA SER A 226 0.53 9.82 6.21
C SER A 226 0.48 10.04 7.72
N MET A 227 -0.26 9.21 8.47
CA MET A 227 -0.32 9.34 9.93
C MET A 227 1.03 9.09 10.61
N ASN A 228 1.91 8.26 10.03
CA ASN A 228 3.27 8.04 10.54
C ASN A 228 4.10 9.33 10.60
N GLU A 229 3.83 10.30 9.73
CA GLU A 229 4.59 11.54 9.61
C GLU A 229 3.97 12.70 10.39
N LEU A 230 2.76 12.53 10.91
CA LEU A 230 2.00 13.60 11.53
C LEU A 230 2.04 13.53 13.06
N PRO A 231 2.11 14.68 13.76
CA PRO A 231 1.94 14.70 15.21
C PRO A 231 0.56 14.15 15.60
N VAL A 232 0.52 13.19 16.53
CA VAL A 232 -0.72 12.51 16.98
C VAL A 232 -1.82 13.50 17.45
N LYS A 233 -1.40 14.67 17.99
CA LYS A 233 -2.33 15.71 18.48
C LYS A 233 -2.85 16.64 17.38
N SER A 234 -2.27 16.60 16.17
CA SER A 234 -2.69 17.49 15.07
C SER A 234 -4.13 17.21 14.62
N LYS A 235 -4.77 18.22 14.03
CA LYS A 235 -6.12 18.09 13.50
C LYS A 235 -6.15 17.15 12.28
N GLU A 236 -5.11 17.18 11.48
CA GLU A 236 -4.94 16.36 10.30
C GLU A 236 -4.80 14.87 10.68
N TYR A 237 -3.96 14.55 11.66
CA TYR A 237 -3.88 13.18 12.19
C TYR A 237 -5.23 12.67 12.69
N LYS A 238 -5.96 13.49 13.45
CA LYS A 238 -7.27 13.10 13.99
C LYS A 238 -8.32 12.87 12.89
N GLU A 239 -8.24 13.67 11.82
CA GLU A 239 -9.12 13.51 10.65
C GLU A 239 -8.83 12.20 9.92
N LEU A 240 -7.57 11.93 9.57
CA LEU A 240 -7.16 10.68 8.91
C LEU A 240 -7.44 9.45 9.79
N LYS A 241 -7.18 9.55 11.11
CA LYS A 241 -7.51 8.50 12.07
C LYS A 241 -8.99 8.15 12.06
N LYS A 242 -9.89 9.14 11.96
CA LYS A 242 -11.34 8.89 11.91
C LYS A 242 -11.71 8.02 10.70
N ASP A 243 -11.17 8.35 9.53
CA ASP A 243 -11.44 7.57 8.32
C ASP A 243 -10.79 6.19 8.39
N PHE A 244 -9.57 6.09 8.93
CA PHE A 244 -8.89 4.82 9.20
C PHE A 244 -9.73 3.88 10.08
N LEU A 245 -10.32 4.38 11.17
CA LEU A 245 -11.14 3.59 12.06
C LEU A 245 -12.45 3.13 11.38
N LEU A 246 -13.13 4.02 10.65
CA LEU A 246 -14.34 3.66 9.88
C LEU A 246 -14.04 2.59 8.84
N MET A 247 -12.92 2.71 8.13
CA MET A 247 -12.49 1.67 7.19
C MET A 247 -12.17 0.36 7.89
N SER A 248 -11.49 0.40 9.05
CA SER A 248 -11.15 -0.82 9.80
C SER A 248 -12.39 -1.60 10.25
N GLU A 249 -13.42 -0.89 10.74
CA GLU A 249 -14.71 -1.47 11.12
C GLU A 249 -15.42 -2.12 9.93
N ALA A 250 -15.41 -1.47 8.77
CA ALA A 250 -16.01 -2.02 7.55
C ALA A 250 -15.21 -3.22 7.01
N LEU A 251 -13.89 -3.11 6.97
CA LEU A 251 -13.02 -4.13 6.38
C LEU A 251 -13.06 -5.44 7.17
N ILE A 252 -13.12 -5.40 8.50
CA ILE A 252 -13.21 -6.65 9.29
C ILE A 252 -14.46 -7.46 8.95
N LEU A 253 -15.55 -6.79 8.55
CA LEU A 253 -16.79 -7.43 8.12
C LEU A 253 -16.75 -7.97 6.68
N CYS A 254 -15.80 -7.52 5.89
CA CYS A 254 -15.62 -7.93 4.50
C CYS A 254 -14.60 -9.05 4.32
N GLN A 255 -13.90 -9.49 5.37
CA GLN A 255 -12.94 -10.58 5.27
C GLN A 255 -13.65 -11.93 5.14
N HIS A 256 -13.28 -12.71 4.13
CA HIS A 256 -13.81 -14.05 3.91
C HIS A 256 -13.17 -15.09 4.85
N ASP A 257 -13.81 -16.27 4.95
CA ASP A 257 -13.34 -17.35 5.82
C ASP A 257 -11.98 -17.92 5.39
N ASP A 258 -11.63 -17.80 4.10
CA ASP A 258 -10.32 -18.15 3.54
C ASP A 258 -9.20 -17.17 3.94
N GLY A 259 -9.56 -16.08 4.64
CA GLY A 259 -8.64 -15.05 5.12
C GLY A 259 -8.35 -13.93 4.13
N PHE A 260 -8.81 -14.06 2.89
CA PHE A 260 -8.70 -12.99 1.88
C PHE A 260 -9.79 -11.93 2.01
N TRP A 261 -9.53 -10.77 1.44
CA TRP A 261 -10.53 -9.89 0.89
C TRP A 261 -10.58 -10.14 -0.60
N HIS A 262 -11.78 -10.42 -1.12
CA HIS A 262 -11.95 -10.70 -2.55
C HIS A 262 -11.88 -9.43 -3.38
N ALA A 263 -11.82 -9.55 -4.71
CA ALA A 263 -11.63 -8.42 -5.62
C ALA A 263 -12.67 -7.31 -5.44
N SER A 264 -13.94 -7.66 -5.20
CA SER A 264 -14.97 -6.77 -4.67
C SER A 264 -15.19 -7.06 -3.18
N LEU A 265 -15.20 -6.02 -2.35
CA LEU A 265 -15.27 -6.17 -0.89
C LEU A 265 -16.61 -6.68 -0.38
N VAL A 266 -17.69 -6.45 -1.11
CA VAL A 266 -19.06 -6.75 -0.63
C VAL A 266 -19.86 -7.64 -1.56
N SER A 267 -19.30 -8.04 -2.71
CA SER A 267 -19.99 -8.85 -3.71
C SER A 267 -19.04 -9.88 -4.35
N ASP A 268 -19.52 -11.12 -4.44
CA ASP A 268 -18.88 -12.20 -5.21
C ASP A 268 -19.65 -12.53 -6.49
N ALA A 269 -20.68 -11.74 -6.82
CA ALA A 269 -21.60 -12.05 -7.91
C ALA A 269 -20.94 -11.98 -9.28
N ASP A 270 -20.03 -11.04 -9.48
CA ASP A 270 -19.35 -10.81 -10.75
C ASP A 270 -17.92 -11.39 -10.76
N TYR A 271 -17.18 -11.21 -9.67
CA TYR A 271 -15.75 -11.54 -9.60
C TYR A 271 -15.41 -12.21 -8.27
N PRO A 272 -15.87 -13.46 -8.08
CA PRO A 272 -15.58 -14.22 -6.87
C PRO A 272 -14.10 -14.61 -6.80
N GLY A 273 -13.62 -14.76 -5.59
CA GLY A 273 -12.32 -15.35 -5.31
C GLY A 273 -11.26 -14.38 -4.83
N PRO A 274 -10.15 -14.95 -4.38
CA PRO A 274 -9.07 -14.24 -3.70
C PRO A 274 -8.46 -13.11 -4.53
N GLU A 275 -8.05 -12.05 -3.83
CA GLU A 275 -7.22 -10.98 -4.37
C GLU A 275 -6.10 -10.65 -3.35
N MET A 276 -4.85 -10.84 -3.77
CA MET A 276 -3.69 -10.78 -2.89
C MET A 276 -3.33 -9.35 -2.49
N THR A 277 -3.43 -8.37 -3.41
CA THR A 277 -2.87 -7.03 -3.16
C THR A 277 -3.70 -6.22 -2.16
N GLY A 278 -5.02 -6.24 -2.27
CA GLY A 278 -5.91 -5.65 -1.26
C GLY A 278 -5.72 -6.31 0.10
N THR A 279 -5.68 -7.65 0.13
CA THR A 279 -5.43 -8.43 1.36
C THR A 279 -4.14 -8.01 2.05
N ALA A 280 -3.05 -7.84 1.30
CA ALA A 280 -1.76 -7.41 1.84
C ALA A 280 -1.81 -5.98 2.41
N LEU A 281 -2.49 -5.06 1.72
CA LEU A 281 -2.62 -3.68 2.18
C LEU A 281 -3.53 -3.55 3.42
N PHE A 282 -4.57 -4.38 3.53
CA PHE A 282 -5.40 -4.42 4.73
C PHE A 282 -4.65 -5.02 5.92
N LEU A 283 -3.87 -6.09 5.69
CA LEU A 283 -2.95 -6.61 6.71
C LEU A 283 -1.97 -5.54 7.18
N TYR A 284 -1.37 -4.78 6.24
CA TYR A 284 -0.47 -3.66 6.54
C TYR A 284 -1.11 -2.66 7.50
N GLY A 285 -2.30 -2.18 7.17
CA GLY A 285 -2.95 -1.15 7.99
C GLY A 285 -3.48 -1.67 9.32
N MET A 286 -4.08 -2.88 9.36
CA MET A 286 -4.58 -3.46 10.60
C MET A 286 -3.46 -3.79 11.56
N ALA A 287 -2.38 -4.43 11.10
CA ALA A 287 -1.21 -4.74 11.92
C ALA A 287 -0.57 -3.46 12.50
N TRP A 288 -0.45 -2.43 11.68
CA TRP A 288 0.00 -1.12 12.13
C TRP A 288 -0.95 -0.51 13.18
N GLY A 289 -2.25 -0.55 12.94
CA GLY A 289 -3.26 -0.02 13.84
C GLY A 289 -3.24 -0.65 15.23
N ILE A 290 -3.11 -1.99 15.31
CA ILE A 290 -2.97 -2.72 16.58
C ILE A 290 -1.66 -2.32 17.26
N ARG A 291 -0.57 -2.26 16.52
CA ARG A 291 0.75 -1.90 17.04
C ARG A 291 0.78 -0.47 17.61
N GLN A 292 0.06 0.46 16.99
CA GLN A 292 -0.11 1.85 17.47
C GLN A 292 -1.15 2.01 18.60
N GLY A 293 -1.89 0.95 18.94
CA GLY A 293 -2.98 1.04 19.92
C GLY A 293 -4.19 1.83 19.42
N LEU A 294 -4.37 1.92 18.11
CA LEU A 294 -5.56 2.51 17.48
C LEU A 294 -6.67 1.49 17.26
N LEU A 295 -6.29 0.23 17.02
CA LEU A 295 -7.15 -0.93 16.97
C LEU A 295 -6.83 -1.82 18.18
N ASP A 296 -7.83 -2.45 18.75
CA ASP A 296 -7.67 -3.39 19.83
C ASP A 296 -7.33 -4.81 19.32
N GLU A 297 -7.05 -5.74 20.27
CA GLU A 297 -6.65 -7.11 19.92
C GLU A 297 -7.77 -7.94 19.24
N MET A 298 -9.02 -7.45 19.19
CA MET A 298 -10.07 -8.13 18.42
C MET A 298 -9.80 -8.19 16.92
N TYR A 299 -8.94 -7.29 16.39
CA TYR A 299 -8.51 -7.30 14.99
C TYR A 299 -7.39 -8.31 14.72
N ARG A 300 -6.74 -8.86 15.76
CA ARG A 300 -5.62 -9.78 15.61
C ARG A 300 -5.97 -11.05 14.83
N PRO A 301 -7.11 -11.74 15.08
CA PRO A 301 -7.50 -12.91 14.30
C PRO A 301 -7.65 -12.62 12.79
N ALA A 302 -8.08 -11.42 12.41
CA ALA A 302 -8.17 -11.04 11.00
C ALA A 302 -6.76 -10.90 10.38
N CYS A 303 -5.80 -10.33 11.10
CA CYS A 303 -4.40 -10.28 10.65
C CYS A 303 -3.79 -11.67 10.50
N ASP A 304 -4.05 -12.57 11.47
CA ASP A 304 -3.51 -13.92 11.45
C ASP A 304 -4.09 -14.75 10.28
N LYS A 305 -5.41 -14.63 10.01
CA LYS A 305 -6.04 -15.22 8.83
C LYS A 305 -5.47 -14.65 7.52
N ALA A 306 -5.31 -13.33 7.43
CA ALA A 306 -4.73 -12.67 6.26
C ALA A 306 -3.28 -13.13 6.00
N TRP A 307 -2.48 -13.32 7.04
CA TRP A 307 -1.14 -13.90 6.90
C TRP A 307 -1.20 -15.31 6.29
N GLN A 308 -2.07 -16.20 6.78
CA GLN A 308 -2.20 -17.55 6.21
C GLN A 308 -2.64 -17.50 4.74
N ALA A 309 -3.58 -16.61 4.40
CA ALA A 309 -4.00 -16.37 3.03
C ALA A 309 -2.83 -15.89 2.14
N LEU A 310 -2.08 -14.90 2.58
CA LEU A 310 -0.91 -14.39 1.85
C LEU A 310 0.20 -15.44 1.72
N ARG A 311 0.44 -16.24 2.76
CA ARG A 311 1.38 -17.35 2.71
C ARG A 311 1.00 -18.36 1.62
N SER A 312 -0.30 -18.62 1.43
CA SER A 312 -0.80 -19.51 0.39
C SER A 312 -0.62 -18.98 -1.04
N CYS A 313 -0.39 -17.65 -1.20
CA CYS A 313 -0.08 -17.06 -2.51
C CYS A 313 1.33 -17.37 -2.99
N LEU A 314 2.24 -17.71 -2.09
CA LEU A 314 3.67 -17.83 -2.39
C LEU A 314 3.99 -19.16 -3.04
N HIS A 315 4.49 -19.13 -4.27
CA HIS A 315 5.04 -20.28 -4.97
C HIS A 315 6.44 -20.64 -4.44
N LYS A 316 6.87 -21.87 -4.72
CA LYS A 316 8.19 -22.36 -4.29
C LYS A 316 9.36 -21.55 -4.83
N ASP A 317 9.22 -20.92 -5.98
CA ASP A 317 10.24 -20.07 -6.61
C ASP A 317 10.18 -18.61 -6.14
N GLY A 318 9.15 -18.22 -5.38
CA GLY A 318 8.93 -16.86 -4.88
C GLY A 318 7.93 -16.02 -5.68
N PHE A 319 7.40 -16.53 -6.80
CA PHE A 319 6.28 -15.89 -7.50
C PHE A 319 5.05 -15.80 -6.61
N LEU A 320 4.25 -14.74 -6.76
CA LEU A 320 3.01 -14.53 -6.02
C LEU A 320 1.79 -14.78 -6.92
N GLY A 321 1.01 -15.81 -6.58
CA GLY A 321 -0.30 -16.06 -7.19
C GLY A 321 -1.38 -15.13 -6.65
N TRP A 322 -2.58 -15.21 -7.21
CA TRP A 322 -3.74 -14.41 -6.83
C TRP A 322 -3.51 -12.90 -6.94
N ASN A 323 -2.56 -12.50 -7.77
CA ASN A 323 -2.22 -11.10 -8.02
C ASN A 323 -3.05 -10.56 -9.18
N GLN A 324 -4.02 -9.71 -8.89
CA GLN A 324 -4.88 -9.07 -9.89
C GLN A 324 -4.05 -8.15 -10.79
N GLY A 325 -4.29 -8.16 -12.10
CA GLY A 325 -3.66 -7.25 -13.07
C GLY A 325 -4.00 -5.77 -12.82
N THR A 326 -3.28 -4.86 -13.50
CA THR A 326 -3.57 -3.43 -13.41
C THR A 326 -4.98 -3.11 -13.94
N GLY A 327 -5.64 -2.15 -13.30
CA GLY A 327 -7.01 -1.76 -13.66
C GLY A 327 -7.61 -0.81 -12.64
N LYS A 328 -8.92 -0.63 -12.72
CA LYS A 328 -9.67 0.34 -11.92
C LYS A 328 -10.87 -0.26 -11.16
N ASP A 329 -11.08 -1.57 -11.26
CA ASP A 329 -12.23 -2.24 -10.64
C ASP A 329 -11.95 -3.75 -10.45
N PRO A 330 -12.89 -4.50 -9.85
CA PRO A 330 -12.75 -5.93 -9.64
C PRO A 330 -12.56 -6.77 -10.93
N SER A 331 -12.91 -6.25 -12.10
CA SER A 331 -12.77 -6.99 -13.39
C SER A 331 -11.33 -7.09 -13.88
N ALA A 332 -10.43 -6.26 -13.35
CA ALA A 332 -9.06 -6.15 -13.84
C ALA A 332 -8.32 -7.49 -13.75
N GLY A 333 -7.79 -7.95 -14.89
CA GLY A 333 -6.98 -9.17 -14.98
C GLY A 333 -7.72 -10.49 -14.69
N GLN A 334 -9.04 -10.46 -14.64
CA GLN A 334 -9.83 -11.69 -14.39
C GLN A 334 -9.74 -12.69 -15.55
N PRO A 335 -9.81 -14.01 -15.27
CA PRO A 335 -9.85 -14.60 -13.93
C PRO A 335 -8.48 -14.54 -13.22
N VAL A 336 -8.50 -14.13 -11.96
CA VAL A 336 -7.32 -14.18 -11.09
C VAL A 336 -7.23 -15.56 -10.46
N THR A 337 -6.06 -16.21 -10.58
CA THR A 337 -5.82 -17.55 -10.06
C THR A 337 -4.46 -17.65 -9.39
N PHE A 338 -4.20 -18.76 -8.72
CA PHE A 338 -2.89 -19.03 -8.14
C PHE A 338 -1.75 -18.98 -9.16
N THR A 339 -2.02 -19.36 -10.43
CA THR A 339 -1.01 -19.45 -11.48
C THR A 339 -1.10 -18.35 -12.54
N SER A 340 -2.11 -17.47 -12.48
CA SER A 340 -2.24 -16.38 -13.46
C SER A 340 -1.12 -15.36 -13.28
N VAL A 341 -0.49 -14.99 -14.40
CA VAL A 341 0.56 -13.97 -14.41
C VAL A 341 -0.10 -12.62 -14.70
N PRO A 342 -0.01 -11.65 -13.79
CA PRO A 342 -0.54 -10.30 -14.03
C PRO A 342 0.24 -9.60 -15.15
N ASP A 343 -0.30 -8.51 -15.67
CA ASP A 343 0.42 -7.65 -16.63
C ASP A 343 1.66 -6.98 -16.00
N PHE A 344 1.63 -6.74 -14.68
CA PHE A 344 2.77 -6.33 -13.85
C PHE A 344 2.67 -7.03 -12.49
N GLU A 345 3.80 -7.50 -11.98
CA GLU A 345 3.89 -8.18 -10.69
C GLU A 345 4.57 -7.33 -9.61
N ASP A 346 5.25 -6.26 -10.03
CA ASP A 346 6.08 -5.42 -9.16
C ASP A 346 5.27 -4.78 -8.03
N TYR A 347 4.13 -4.16 -8.31
CA TYR A 347 3.29 -3.59 -7.24
C TYR A 347 2.70 -4.66 -6.32
N GLY A 348 2.40 -5.85 -6.83
CA GLY A 348 1.94 -6.98 -6.01
C GLY A 348 3.00 -7.40 -5.01
N THR A 349 4.24 -7.56 -5.46
CA THR A 349 5.39 -7.80 -4.57
C THR A 349 5.54 -6.69 -3.54
N GLY A 350 5.41 -5.41 -3.96
CA GLY A 350 5.46 -4.26 -3.05
C GLY A 350 4.39 -4.30 -1.96
N CYS A 351 3.13 -4.55 -2.33
CA CYS A 351 2.03 -4.71 -1.37
C CYS A 351 2.28 -5.84 -0.38
N TYR A 352 2.73 -7.00 -0.88
CA TYR A 352 3.05 -8.16 -0.06
C TYR A 352 4.13 -7.83 0.98
N LEU A 353 5.22 -7.18 0.57
CA LEU A 353 6.31 -6.77 1.45
C LEU A 353 5.86 -5.75 2.50
N LEU A 354 5.01 -4.78 2.13
CA LEU A 354 4.41 -3.83 3.09
C LEU A 354 3.60 -4.56 4.17
N GLY A 355 2.69 -5.44 3.75
CA GLY A 355 1.84 -6.22 4.65
C GLY A 355 2.65 -7.08 5.63
N LEU A 356 3.60 -7.85 5.09
CA LEU A 356 4.43 -8.74 5.89
C LEU A 356 5.36 -7.97 6.84
N SER A 357 5.90 -6.83 6.41
CA SER A 357 6.78 -6.01 7.26
C SER A 357 6.06 -5.48 8.50
N GLU A 358 4.82 -5.01 8.38
CA GLU A 358 4.06 -4.56 9.55
C GLU A 358 3.56 -5.72 10.40
N TYR A 359 3.16 -6.85 9.79
CA TYR A 359 2.77 -8.03 10.54
C TYR A 359 3.95 -8.62 11.31
N TYR A 360 5.15 -8.66 10.73
CA TYR A 360 6.38 -9.04 11.43
C TYR A 360 6.63 -8.18 12.67
N LYS A 361 6.48 -6.86 12.55
CA LYS A 361 6.61 -5.93 13.68
C LYS A 361 5.53 -6.14 14.75
N LEU A 362 4.32 -6.51 14.34
CA LEU A 362 3.23 -6.84 15.26
C LEU A 362 3.52 -8.11 16.05
N LEU A 363 4.15 -9.12 15.46
CA LEU A 363 4.55 -10.35 16.15
C LEU A 363 5.67 -10.12 17.17
N LYS A 364 6.42 -9.01 17.08
CA LYS A 364 7.46 -8.63 18.06
C LYS A 364 6.91 -7.95 19.32
N LYS A 365 5.66 -7.51 19.29
CA LYS A 365 5.01 -6.81 20.40
C LYS A 365 4.47 -7.81 21.43
#